data_5fbc82b0c2374f6955023061d7fce11b
#
_entry.id   5fbc82b0c2374f6955023061d7fce11b
#
_cell.length_a   1.000
_cell.length_b   1.000
_cell.length_c   1.000
_cell.angle_alpha   90.00
_cell.angle_beta   90.00
_cell.angle_gamma   90.00
#
_symmetry.space_group_name_H-M   'P 1'
#
loop_
_entity.id
_entity.type
_entity.pdbx_description
1 polymer ?
#
loop_
_entity_poly.entity_id
_entity_poly.type
_entity_poly.pdbx_seq_one_letter_code
_entity_poly.pdbx_strand_id
1 'polypeptide(L)'
;MASKSQRVSVSKNKLAETAVAAGVVGVESEIEGAEQMVRGVETLQTAAAVGTVGKAALAAGASDLTRAEDLGMMAERMSRLSGVVAAAGVMDMAQGADILAASEDMEVQSDIVAVLSAEDLAFGMDLGAISGQLLVASDVAALRDMPVLADFLSDKSDELRDLAVDAIVKFAATRALSRAMAATGATVGGYGADEMVEGLNRLAVAEAAAQRSEDLAMASVGYAVAGVVELEIAQAAGEAAKGLAIEGVAQVAAGAVELGEGATLEAVGEALAEKAM
;
A
#
# COMPACT_ATOMS: atom_id res chain seq x y z
N MET A 1 104.62 -16.22 -40.78
CA MET A 1 103.93 -14.95 -40.48
C MET A 1 102.42 -14.91 -40.96
N ALA A 2 101.83 -15.99 -41.43
CA ALA A 2 100.44 -16.02 -41.87
C ALA A 2 99.36 -16.27 -40.78
N SER A 3 99.77 -16.64 -39.57
CA SER A 3 98.78 -17.02 -38.52
C SER A 3 98.12 -15.87 -37.75
N LYS A 4 98.72 -14.69 -37.72
CA LYS A 4 98.16 -13.54 -36.89
C LYS A 4 97.07 -12.78 -37.65
N SER A 5 97.22 -12.65 -38.98
CA SER A 5 96.18 -11.94 -39.84
C SER A 5 94.86 -12.70 -39.94
N GLN A 6 94.96 -14.08 -40.13
CA GLN A 6 93.77 -14.92 -40.19
C GLN A 6 92.98 -14.99 -38.87
N ARG A 7 93.66 -14.99 -37.70
CA ARG A 7 92.98 -14.94 -36.39
C ARG A 7 92.27 -13.61 -36.12
N VAL A 8 92.84 -12.50 -36.62
CA VAL A 8 92.20 -11.14 -36.42
C VAL A 8 90.95 -10.99 -37.35
N SER A 9 91.02 -11.52 -38.62
CA SER A 9 89.87 -11.46 -39.52
C SER A 9 88.72 -12.39 -39.12
N VAL A 10 88.99 -13.59 -38.59
CA VAL A 10 87.97 -14.49 -37.99
C VAL A 10 87.36 -13.91 -36.74
N SER A 11 88.10 -13.17 -35.93
CA SER A 11 87.65 -12.50 -34.80
C SER A 11 86.71 -11.32 -35.14
N LYS A 12 87.03 -10.54 -36.16
CA LYS A 12 86.19 -9.43 -36.64
C LYS A 12 84.85 -9.92 -37.30
N ASN A 13 84.88 -10.97 -38.07
CA ASN A 13 83.65 -11.54 -38.62
C ASN A 13 82.71 -12.08 -37.52
N LYS A 14 83.24 -12.75 -36.50
CA LYS A 14 82.43 -13.20 -35.38
C LYS A 14 81.84 -12.02 -34.59
N LEU A 15 82.57 -10.94 -34.43
CA LEU A 15 82.05 -9.71 -33.78
C LEU A 15 80.91 -9.08 -34.59
N ALA A 16 81.07 -9.02 -35.94
CA ALA A 16 80.05 -8.54 -36.84
C ALA A 16 78.74 -9.38 -36.81
N GLU A 17 78.89 -10.73 -36.83
CA GLU A 17 77.78 -11.66 -36.72
C GLU A 17 77.06 -11.51 -35.39
N THR A 18 77.80 -11.35 -34.28
CA THR A 18 77.21 -11.12 -32.92
C THR A 18 76.51 -9.75 -32.84
N ALA A 19 77.08 -8.72 -33.46
CA ALA A 19 76.46 -7.39 -33.55
C ALA A 19 75.11 -7.42 -34.28
N VAL A 20 75.05 -8.10 -35.46
CA VAL A 20 73.80 -8.28 -36.21
C VAL A 20 72.75 -9.07 -35.37
N ALA A 21 73.21 -10.18 -34.78
CA ALA A 21 72.30 -10.98 -33.92
C ALA A 21 71.75 -10.19 -32.75
N ALA A 22 72.59 -9.42 -32.05
CA ALA A 22 72.14 -8.56 -30.92
C ALA A 22 71.16 -7.47 -31.39
N GLY A 23 71.39 -6.85 -32.56
CA GLY A 23 70.47 -5.83 -33.09
C GLY A 23 69.13 -6.44 -33.52
N VAL A 24 69.12 -7.62 -34.17
CA VAL A 24 67.87 -8.28 -34.53
C VAL A 24 67.02 -8.67 -33.30
N VAL A 25 67.67 -9.29 -32.31
CA VAL A 25 66.99 -9.63 -31.03
C VAL A 25 66.49 -8.38 -30.30
N GLY A 26 67.27 -7.30 -30.34
CA GLY A 26 66.85 -6.02 -29.74
C GLY A 26 65.60 -5.48 -30.37
N VAL A 27 65.51 -5.41 -31.71
CA VAL A 27 64.33 -4.95 -32.42
C VAL A 27 63.11 -5.87 -32.17
N GLU A 28 63.31 -7.20 -32.14
CA GLU A 28 62.22 -8.15 -31.81
C GLU A 28 61.69 -7.90 -30.39
N SER A 29 62.55 -7.72 -29.37
CA SER A 29 62.16 -7.41 -27.99
C SER A 29 61.44 -6.06 -27.91
N GLU A 30 61.82 -5.03 -28.66
CA GLU A 30 61.13 -3.75 -28.69
C GLU A 30 59.72 -3.87 -29.30
N ILE A 31 59.57 -4.64 -30.35
CA ILE A 31 58.24 -4.90 -30.99
C ILE A 31 57.34 -5.66 -30.01
N GLU A 32 57.84 -6.73 -29.37
CA GLU A 32 57.08 -7.51 -28.41
C GLU A 32 56.68 -6.67 -27.18
N GLY A 33 57.62 -5.86 -26.65
CA GLY A 33 57.40 -4.94 -25.56
C GLY A 33 56.33 -3.87 -25.88
N ALA A 34 56.41 -3.30 -27.11
CA ALA A 34 55.39 -2.33 -27.56
C ALA A 34 53.99 -2.97 -27.69
N GLU A 35 53.89 -4.19 -28.25
CA GLU A 35 52.64 -4.94 -28.33
C GLU A 35 52.07 -5.26 -26.95
N GLN A 36 52.91 -5.67 -25.99
CA GLN A 36 52.45 -5.94 -24.61
C GLN A 36 51.95 -4.68 -23.94
N MET A 37 52.62 -3.54 -24.11
CA MET A 37 52.13 -2.26 -23.60
C MET A 37 50.76 -1.86 -24.17
N VAL A 38 50.56 -2.02 -25.49
CA VAL A 38 49.28 -1.75 -26.16
C VAL A 38 48.18 -2.64 -25.56
N ARG A 39 48.42 -3.94 -25.47
CA ARG A 39 47.48 -4.90 -24.86
C ARG A 39 47.17 -4.51 -23.39
N GLY A 40 48.17 -4.13 -22.63
CA GLY A 40 48.02 -3.69 -21.26
C GLY A 40 47.12 -2.42 -21.12
N VAL A 41 47.28 -1.46 -22.04
CA VAL A 41 46.43 -0.26 -22.10
C VAL A 41 44.99 -0.60 -22.45
N GLU A 42 44.78 -1.50 -23.45
CA GLU A 42 43.45 -1.97 -23.82
C GLU A 42 42.77 -2.71 -22.65
N THR A 43 43.51 -3.54 -21.93
CA THR A 43 43.02 -4.21 -20.71
C THR A 43 42.64 -3.22 -19.64
N LEU A 44 43.40 -2.14 -19.40
CA LEU A 44 43.08 -1.06 -18.46
C LEU A 44 41.84 -0.27 -18.89
N GLN A 45 41.65 -0.02 -20.19
CA GLN A 45 40.43 0.61 -20.69
C GLN A 45 39.21 -0.28 -20.47
N THR A 46 39.35 -1.58 -20.70
CA THR A 46 38.28 -2.55 -20.40
C THR A 46 37.95 -2.60 -18.91
N ALA A 47 38.96 -2.59 -18.04
CA ALA A 47 38.79 -2.50 -16.58
C ALA A 47 38.00 -1.24 -16.17
N ALA A 48 38.32 -0.10 -16.79
CA ALA A 48 37.61 1.15 -16.53
C ALA A 48 36.13 1.07 -17.00
N ALA A 49 35.87 0.51 -18.15
CA ALA A 49 34.50 0.31 -18.68
C ALA A 49 33.68 -0.62 -17.77
N VAL A 50 34.22 -1.75 -17.34
CA VAL A 50 33.57 -2.68 -16.40
C VAL A 50 33.34 -2.00 -15.06
N GLY A 51 34.29 -1.20 -14.56
CA GLY A 51 34.14 -0.42 -13.33
C GLY A 51 33.01 0.60 -13.41
N THR A 52 32.78 1.22 -14.59
CA THR A 52 31.62 2.15 -14.76
C THR A 52 30.28 1.42 -14.72
N VAL A 53 30.21 0.22 -15.32
CA VAL A 53 29.01 -0.64 -15.23
C VAL A 53 28.73 -1.02 -13.77
N GLY A 54 29.75 -1.43 -13.02
CA GLY A 54 29.61 -1.74 -11.59
C GLY A 54 29.08 -0.56 -10.78
N LYS A 55 29.59 0.67 -11.03
CA LYS A 55 29.07 1.88 -10.36
C LYS A 55 27.62 2.19 -10.71
N ALA A 56 27.23 2.01 -11.98
CA ALA A 56 25.85 2.21 -12.41
C ALA A 56 24.91 1.20 -11.74
N ALA A 57 25.28 -0.08 -11.71
CA ALA A 57 24.52 -1.13 -11.02
C ALA A 57 24.41 -0.84 -9.50
N LEU A 58 25.48 -0.37 -8.86
CA LEU A 58 25.42 0.03 -7.44
C LEU A 58 24.42 1.16 -7.18
N ALA A 59 24.41 2.17 -8.05
CA ALA A 59 23.48 3.30 -7.93
C ALA A 59 22.02 2.86 -8.15
N ALA A 60 21.77 1.99 -9.14
CA ALA A 60 20.45 1.43 -9.42
C ALA A 60 19.97 0.57 -8.24
N GLY A 61 20.79 -0.35 -7.75
CA GLY A 61 20.46 -1.20 -6.62
C GLY A 61 20.14 -0.42 -5.34
N ALA A 62 20.92 0.64 -5.03
CA ALA A 62 20.64 1.52 -3.91
C ALA A 62 19.31 2.28 -4.08
N SER A 63 18.99 2.73 -5.30
CA SER A 63 17.71 3.37 -5.61
C SER A 63 16.54 2.41 -5.44
N ASP A 64 16.67 1.18 -5.91
CA ASP A 64 15.60 0.17 -5.81
C ASP A 64 15.36 -0.28 -4.37
N LEU A 65 16.41 -0.41 -3.55
CA LEU A 65 16.25 -0.67 -2.12
C LEU A 65 15.53 0.48 -1.40
N THR A 66 15.85 1.73 -1.72
CA THR A 66 15.14 2.89 -1.16
C THR A 66 13.66 2.88 -1.56
N ARG A 67 13.34 2.58 -2.82
CA ARG A 67 11.95 2.43 -3.27
C ARG A 67 11.23 1.29 -2.57
N ALA A 68 11.90 0.17 -2.35
CA ALA A 68 11.36 -0.95 -1.62
C ALA A 68 10.96 -0.54 -0.20
N GLU A 69 11.83 0.19 0.51
CA GLU A 69 11.55 0.70 1.85
C GLU A 69 10.36 1.66 1.87
N ASP A 70 10.32 2.63 0.96
CA ASP A 70 9.21 3.59 0.84
C ASP A 70 7.87 2.89 0.58
N LEU A 71 7.84 1.93 -0.36
CA LEU A 71 6.64 1.14 -0.66
C LEU A 71 6.21 0.27 0.52
N GLY A 72 7.15 -0.32 1.25
CA GLY A 72 6.89 -1.08 2.46
C GLY A 72 6.24 -0.23 3.55
N MET A 73 6.76 0.98 3.78
CA MET A 73 6.15 1.93 4.72
C MET A 73 4.75 2.40 4.28
N MET A 74 4.54 2.60 2.98
CA MET A 74 3.21 2.94 2.45
C MET A 74 2.23 1.79 2.62
N ALA A 75 2.65 0.55 2.36
CA ALA A 75 1.84 -0.65 2.58
C ALA A 75 1.40 -0.76 4.05
N GLU A 76 2.31 -0.59 4.99
CA GLU A 76 2.00 -0.65 6.41
C GLU A 76 1.01 0.43 6.84
N ARG A 77 1.18 1.68 6.37
CA ARG A 77 0.23 2.77 6.65
C ARG A 77 -1.15 2.47 6.10
N MET A 78 -1.24 1.92 4.88
CA MET A 78 -2.50 1.56 4.24
C MET A 78 -3.19 0.42 4.98
N SER A 79 -2.45 -0.60 5.44
CA SER A 79 -2.97 -1.68 6.26
C SER A 79 -3.56 -1.18 7.59
N ARG A 80 -2.85 -0.28 8.28
CA ARG A 80 -3.36 0.33 9.51
C ARG A 80 -4.63 1.15 9.28
N LEU A 81 -4.65 1.94 8.19
CA LEU A 81 -5.83 2.73 7.82
C LEU A 81 -7.02 1.82 7.52
N SER A 82 -6.82 0.74 6.76
CA SER A 82 -7.84 -0.28 6.51
C SER A 82 -8.43 -0.81 7.81
N GLY A 83 -7.58 -1.20 8.78
CA GLY A 83 -8.04 -1.70 10.08
C GLY A 83 -8.88 -0.69 10.86
N VAL A 84 -8.49 0.58 10.89
CA VAL A 84 -9.24 1.65 11.56
C VAL A 84 -10.59 1.90 10.89
N VAL A 85 -10.61 1.97 9.55
CA VAL A 85 -11.85 2.19 8.78
C VAL A 85 -12.79 0.99 8.91
N ALA A 86 -12.27 -0.24 8.89
CA ALA A 86 -13.06 -1.44 9.12
C ALA A 86 -13.70 -1.46 10.51
N ALA A 87 -12.93 -1.13 11.55
CA ALA A 87 -13.46 -1.04 12.92
C ALA A 87 -14.57 -0.01 13.03
N ALA A 88 -14.40 1.18 12.42
CA ALA A 88 -15.45 2.20 12.38
C ALA A 88 -16.70 1.70 11.66
N GLY A 89 -16.55 1.02 10.50
CA GLY A 89 -17.69 0.45 9.77
C GLY A 89 -18.47 -0.59 10.56
N VAL A 90 -17.78 -1.46 11.32
CA VAL A 90 -18.44 -2.42 12.21
C VAL A 90 -19.19 -1.71 13.35
N MET A 91 -18.61 -0.64 13.92
CA MET A 91 -19.28 0.15 14.96
C MET A 91 -20.55 0.83 14.46
N ASP A 92 -20.51 1.42 13.25
CA ASP A 92 -21.70 2.05 12.64
C ASP A 92 -22.79 1.01 12.36
N MET A 93 -22.44 -0.17 11.87
CA MET A 93 -23.40 -1.26 11.66
C MET A 93 -24.05 -1.70 12.99
N ALA A 94 -23.28 -1.82 14.07
CA ALA A 94 -23.79 -2.17 15.37
C ALA A 94 -24.71 -1.08 15.90
N GLN A 95 -24.32 0.19 15.80
CA GLN A 95 -25.13 1.33 16.19
C GLN A 95 -26.43 1.43 15.36
N GLY A 96 -26.35 1.22 14.06
CA GLY A 96 -27.52 1.17 13.18
C GLY A 96 -28.50 0.07 13.58
N ALA A 97 -27.98 -1.12 13.93
CA ALA A 97 -28.83 -2.22 14.43
C ALA A 97 -29.52 -1.90 15.76
N ASP A 98 -28.83 -1.26 16.69
CA ASP A 98 -29.42 -0.81 17.98
C ASP A 98 -30.52 0.23 17.75
N ILE A 99 -30.31 1.17 16.81
CA ILE A 99 -31.30 2.18 16.43
C ILE A 99 -32.54 1.53 15.78
N LEU A 100 -32.34 0.52 14.90
CA LEU A 100 -33.45 -0.23 14.32
C LEU A 100 -34.26 -0.98 15.37
N ALA A 101 -33.62 -1.64 16.32
CA ALA A 101 -34.29 -2.30 17.43
C ALA A 101 -35.13 -1.30 18.27
N ALA A 102 -34.60 -0.10 18.56
CA ALA A 102 -35.35 0.95 19.22
C ALA A 102 -36.54 1.44 18.40
N SER A 103 -36.44 1.48 17.07
CA SER A 103 -37.54 1.78 16.16
C SER A 103 -38.66 0.74 16.23
N GLU A 104 -38.30 -0.55 16.22
CA GLU A 104 -39.26 -1.66 16.36
C GLU A 104 -39.98 -1.61 17.72
N ASP A 105 -39.26 -1.33 18.81
CA ASP A 105 -39.85 -1.14 20.13
C ASP A 105 -40.87 0.02 20.16
N MET A 106 -40.57 1.13 19.48
CA MET A 106 -41.51 2.27 19.36
C MET A 106 -42.76 1.89 18.54
N GLU A 107 -42.63 1.07 17.52
CA GLU A 107 -43.77 0.57 16.74
C GLU A 107 -44.67 -0.31 17.58
N VAL A 108 -44.11 -1.28 18.32
CA VAL A 108 -44.85 -2.12 19.27
C VAL A 108 -45.57 -1.28 20.33
N GLN A 109 -44.90 -0.27 20.94
CA GLN A 109 -45.53 0.61 21.89
C GLN A 109 -46.66 1.44 21.27
N SER A 110 -46.49 1.94 20.05
CA SER A 110 -47.53 2.63 19.27
C SER A 110 -48.75 1.75 19.09
N ASP A 111 -48.59 0.49 18.76
CA ASP A 111 -49.70 -0.47 18.56
C ASP A 111 -50.43 -0.75 19.87
N ILE A 112 -49.69 -0.92 21.00
CA ILE A 112 -50.34 -1.07 22.32
C ILE A 112 -51.15 0.15 22.66
N VAL A 113 -50.65 1.36 22.46
CA VAL A 113 -51.39 2.60 22.71
C VAL A 113 -52.59 2.74 21.77
N ALA A 114 -52.50 2.25 20.51
CA ALA A 114 -53.59 2.23 19.59
C ALA A 114 -54.75 1.31 20.05
N VAL A 115 -54.40 0.12 20.59
CA VAL A 115 -55.40 -0.83 21.15
C VAL A 115 -56.08 -0.22 22.38
N LEU A 116 -55.29 0.32 23.33
CA LEU A 116 -55.85 0.97 24.51
C LEU A 116 -56.75 2.17 24.15
N SER A 117 -56.41 2.92 23.12
CA SER A 117 -57.25 4.02 22.64
C SER A 117 -58.58 3.51 22.09
N ALA A 118 -58.60 2.37 21.38
CA ALA A 118 -59.83 1.79 20.86
C ALA A 118 -60.77 1.30 21.97
N GLU A 119 -60.19 0.76 23.08
CA GLU A 119 -60.96 0.39 24.26
C GLU A 119 -61.61 1.62 24.94
N ASP A 120 -60.85 2.73 25.07
CA ASP A 120 -61.42 4.00 25.59
C ASP A 120 -62.59 4.51 24.71
N LEU A 121 -62.50 4.38 23.38
CA LEU A 121 -63.59 4.72 22.48
C LEU A 121 -64.82 3.82 22.69
N ALA A 122 -64.63 2.50 22.73
CA ALA A 122 -65.73 1.56 22.96
C ALA A 122 -66.44 1.85 24.30
N PHE A 123 -65.64 2.07 25.37
CA PHE A 123 -66.17 2.46 26.68
C PHE A 123 -66.96 3.77 26.63
N GLY A 124 -66.47 4.78 25.94
CA GLY A 124 -67.18 6.05 25.76
C GLY A 124 -68.50 5.88 24.99
N MET A 125 -68.50 5.05 23.97
CA MET A 125 -69.73 4.72 23.18
C MET A 125 -70.78 3.99 24.03
N ASP A 126 -70.37 3.03 24.88
CA ASP A 126 -71.26 2.27 25.76
C ASP A 126 -71.86 3.19 26.83
N LEU A 127 -71.05 4.07 27.45
CA LEU A 127 -71.54 5.06 28.39
C LEU A 127 -72.55 6.02 27.77
N GLY A 128 -72.31 6.48 26.52
CA GLY A 128 -73.19 7.33 25.76
C GLY A 128 -74.54 6.61 25.46
N ALA A 129 -74.50 5.33 25.12
CA ALA A 129 -75.68 4.52 24.88
C ALA A 129 -76.52 4.36 26.18
N ILE A 130 -75.88 4.08 27.31
CA ILE A 130 -76.56 3.96 28.63
C ILE A 130 -77.14 5.31 29.04
N SER A 131 -76.43 6.40 28.87
CA SER A 131 -76.96 7.77 29.12
C SER A 131 -78.23 8.04 28.32
N GLY A 132 -78.22 7.74 27.02
CA GLY A 132 -79.41 7.88 26.17
C GLY A 132 -80.60 7.04 26.65
N GLN A 133 -80.36 5.80 27.10
CA GLN A 133 -81.39 4.95 27.67
C GLN A 133 -81.98 5.51 28.98
N LEU A 134 -81.15 6.07 29.86
CA LEU A 134 -81.58 6.72 31.08
C LEU A 134 -82.41 8.00 30.83
N LEU A 135 -82.05 8.77 29.82
CA LEU A 135 -82.79 9.94 29.43
C LEU A 135 -84.22 9.56 28.94
N VAL A 136 -84.30 8.53 28.09
CA VAL A 136 -85.63 8.01 27.67
C VAL A 136 -86.43 7.46 28.83
N ALA A 137 -85.81 6.79 29.80
CA ALA A 137 -86.45 6.33 31.01
C ALA A 137 -86.91 7.49 31.89
N SER A 138 -86.18 8.61 32.04
CA SER A 138 -86.56 9.83 32.68
C SER A 138 -87.80 10.42 32.08
N ASP A 139 -87.86 10.53 30.74
CA ASP A 139 -89.05 11.06 30.04
C ASP A 139 -90.27 10.22 30.33
N VAL A 140 -90.15 8.89 30.31
CA VAL A 140 -91.23 7.97 30.64
C VAL A 140 -91.68 8.14 32.11
N ALA A 141 -90.78 8.35 33.06
CA ALA A 141 -91.07 8.57 34.43
C ALA A 141 -91.82 9.91 34.65
N ALA A 142 -91.45 10.96 33.92
CA ALA A 142 -92.11 12.23 33.92
C ALA A 142 -93.54 12.14 33.41
N LEU A 143 -93.80 11.40 32.32
CA LEU A 143 -95.13 11.16 31.78
C LEU A 143 -96.02 10.32 32.66
N ARG A 144 -95.49 9.66 33.68
CA ARG A 144 -96.16 8.85 34.67
C ARG A 144 -96.34 9.55 36.02
N ASP A 145 -96.11 10.86 36.09
CA ASP A 145 -96.20 11.66 37.27
C ASP A 145 -95.26 11.24 38.42
N MET A 146 -94.02 10.79 37.99
CA MET A 146 -92.96 10.40 38.95
C MET A 146 -91.77 11.39 38.86
N PRO A 147 -91.96 12.67 39.28
CA PRO A 147 -90.96 13.73 39.05
C PRO A 147 -89.60 13.45 39.71
N VAL A 148 -89.60 12.99 40.96
CA VAL A 148 -88.34 12.69 41.67
C VAL A 148 -87.48 11.60 40.98
N LEU A 149 -88.14 10.59 40.35
CA LEU A 149 -87.47 9.58 39.68
C LEU A 149 -86.96 10.11 38.27
N ALA A 150 -87.77 10.93 37.63
CA ALA A 150 -87.40 11.60 36.40
C ALA A 150 -86.16 12.47 36.57
N ASP A 151 -86.17 13.34 37.59
CA ASP A 151 -85.00 14.20 37.88
C ASP A 151 -83.74 13.36 38.16
N PHE A 152 -83.87 12.32 39.01
CA PHE A 152 -82.73 11.41 39.32
C PHE A 152 -82.19 10.74 38.09
N LEU A 153 -83.00 10.19 37.14
CA LEU A 153 -82.57 9.52 35.92
C LEU A 153 -81.97 10.52 34.96
N SER A 154 -82.49 11.76 34.88
CA SER A 154 -81.89 12.80 34.05
C SER A 154 -80.52 13.23 34.59
N ASP A 155 -80.35 13.45 35.91
CA ASP A 155 -79.06 13.78 36.46
C ASP A 155 -78.00 12.66 36.21
N LYS A 156 -78.41 11.37 36.34
CA LYS A 156 -77.52 10.25 36.08
C LYS A 156 -77.19 10.10 34.57
N SER A 157 -78.14 10.43 33.68
CA SER A 157 -77.90 10.51 32.24
C SER A 157 -76.82 11.54 31.92
N ASP A 158 -76.93 12.75 32.53
CA ASP A 158 -75.98 13.83 32.30
C ASP A 158 -74.55 13.46 32.82
N GLU A 159 -74.49 12.87 34.06
CA GLU A 159 -73.21 12.37 34.59
C GLU A 159 -72.53 11.33 33.66
N LEU A 160 -73.32 10.38 33.12
CA LEU A 160 -72.76 9.35 32.21
C LEU A 160 -72.39 9.95 30.85
N ARG A 161 -73.13 10.95 30.39
CA ARG A 161 -72.79 11.68 29.15
C ARG A 161 -71.45 12.41 29.27
N ASP A 162 -71.22 13.07 30.39
CA ASP A 162 -69.95 13.75 30.63
C ASP A 162 -68.78 12.76 30.69
N LEU A 163 -68.96 11.60 31.39
CA LEU A 163 -67.96 10.51 31.38
C LEU A 163 -67.76 9.96 29.97
N ALA A 164 -68.76 9.82 29.13
CA ALA A 164 -68.62 9.38 27.74
C ALA A 164 -67.81 10.38 26.90
N VAL A 165 -68.08 11.68 27.10
CA VAL A 165 -67.29 12.74 26.44
C VAL A 165 -65.81 12.69 26.86
N ASP A 166 -65.55 12.55 28.17
CA ASP A 166 -64.18 12.43 28.67
C ASP A 166 -63.46 11.21 28.10
N ALA A 167 -64.13 10.05 28.01
CA ALA A 167 -63.55 8.85 27.39
C ALA A 167 -63.23 9.06 25.89
N ILE A 168 -64.11 9.75 25.13
CA ILE A 168 -63.88 10.08 23.70
C ILE A 168 -62.72 11.08 23.56
N VAL A 169 -62.62 12.08 24.43
CA VAL A 169 -61.46 13.03 24.43
C VAL A 169 -60.19 12.30 24.73
N LYS A 170 -60.15 11.39 25.69
CA LYS A 170 -59.00 10.54 26.03
C LYS A 170 -58.62 9.67 24.85
N PHE A 171 -59.59 9.00 24.17
CA PHE A 171 -59.34 8.26 22.94
C PHE A 171 -58.64 9.13 21.89
N ALA A 172 -59.14 10.35 21.66
CA ALA A 172 -58.55 11.23 20.66
C ALA A 172 -57.09 11.59 20.98
N ALA A 173 -56.80 11.87 22.25
CA ALA A 173 -55.46 12.18 22.71
C ALA A 173 -54.49 10.96 22.62
N THR A 174 -54.94 9.79 23.10
CA THR A 174 -54.13 8.55 23.05
C THR A 174 -53.93 8.09 21.60
N ARG A 175 -54.92 8.27 20.72
CA ARG A 175 -54.77 7.97 19.27
C ARG A 175 -53.78 8.91 18.59
N ALA A 176 -53.74 10.17 18.94
CA ALA A 176 -52.75 11.13 18.44
C ALA A 176 -51.33 10.77 18.92
N LEU A 177 -51.20 10.34 20.19
CA LEU A 177 -49.93 9.86 20.75
C LEU A 177 -49.42 8.63 20.02
N SER A 178 -50.28 7.60 19.80
CA SER A 178 -49.92 6.41 19.00
C SER A 178 -49.37 6.78 17.64
N ARG A 179 -50.06 7.66 16.91
CA ARG A 179 -49.59 8.11 15.58
C ARG A 179 -48.26 8.86 15.64
N ALA A 180 -48.04 9.68 16.64
CA ALA A 180 -46.79 10.39 16.86
C ALA A 180 -45.64 9.42 17.13
N MET A 181 -45.88 8.39 17.96
CA MET A 181 -44.90 7.33 18.27
C MET A 181 -44.56 6.54 17.02
N ALA A 182 -45.55 6.13 16.21
CA ALA A 182 -45.30 5.42 14.93
C ALA A 182 -44.47 6.27 13.95
N ALA A 183 -44.80 7.55 13.79
CA ALA A 183 -44.04 8.46 12.94
C ALA A 183 -42.60 8.67 13.43
N THR A 184 -42.41 8.77 14.75
CA THR A 184 -41.08 8.88 15.34
C THR A 184 -40.29 7.59 15.14
N GLY A 185 -40.89 6.42 15.37
CA GLY A 185 -40.29 5.11 15.13
C GLY A 185 -39.80 4.99 13.68
N ALA A 186 -40.67 5.29 12.71
CA ALA A 186 -40.30 5.25 11.28
C ALA A 186 -39.12 6.18 10.96
N THR A 187 -39.05 7.36 11.55
CA THR A 187 -37.93 8.30 11.37
C THR A 187 -36.64 7.74 11.98
N VAL A 188 -36.72 7.20 13.19
CA VAL A 188 -35.58 6.57 13.89
C VAL A 188 -35.09 5.35 13.11
N GLY A 189 -36.01 4.51 12.58
CA GLY A 189 -35.66 3.37 11.73
C GLY A 189 -34.92 3.81 10.45
N GLY A 190 -35.34 4.92 9.85
CA GLY A 190 -34.61 5.51 8.72
C GLY A 190 -33.16 5.84 9.05
N TYR A 191 -32.92 6.48 10.21
CA TYR A 191 -31.55 6.77 10.66
C TYR A 191 -30.72 5.50 10.92
N GLY A 192 -31.31 4.47 11.52
CA GLY A 192 -30.64 3.18 11.72
C GLY A 192 -30.23 2.50 10.42
N ALA A 193 -31.11 2.55 9.41
CA ALA A 193 -30.82 2.02 8.09
C ALA A 193 -29.68 2.80 7.39
N ASP A 194 -29.70 4.13 7.46
CA ASP A 194 -28.64 4.98 6.89
C ASP A 194 -27.28 4.70 7.54
N GLU A 195 -27.24 4.54 8.87
CA GLU A 195 -26.02 4.21 9.64
C GLU A 195 -25.48 2.84 9.25
N MET A 196 -26.31 1.84 9.02
CA MET A 196 -25.88 0.53 8.51
C MET A 196 -25.29 0.62 7.11
N VAL A 197 -25.89 1.43 6.21
CA VAL A 197 -25.37 1.65 4.85
C VAL A 197 -24.02 2.36 4.91
N GLU A 198 -23.86 3.34 5.78
CA GLU A 198 -22.56 4.01 5.98
C GLU A 198 -21.49 3.03 6.49
N GLY A 199 -21.82 2.18 7.45
CA GLY A 199 -20.96 1.11 7.94
C GLY A 199 -20.51 0.15 6.85
N LEU A 200 -21.42 -0.30 5.98
CA LEU A 200 -21.11 -1.14 4.82
C LEU A 200 -20.17 -0.43 3.83
N ASN A 201 -20.40 0.85 3.54
CA ASN A 201 -19.54 1.63 2.68
C ASN A 201 -18.13 1.78 3.25
N ARG A 202 -17.99 1.99 4.56
CA ARG A 202 -16.68 2.02 5.23
C ARG A 202 -15.97 0.68 5.16
N LEU A 203 -16.67 -0.44 5.31
CA LEU A 203 -16.10 -1.77 5.12
C LEU A 203 -15.57 -2.00 3.70
N ALA A 204 -16.32 -1.57 2.67
CA ALA A 204 -15.87 -1.65 1.28
C ALA A 204 -14.59 -0.80 1.04
N VAL A 205 -14.52 0.40 1.61
CA VAL A 205 -13.32 1.25 1.55
C VAL A 205 -12.14 0.59 2.28
N ALA A 206 -12.38 -0.02 3.43
CA ALA A 206 -11.37 -0.75 4.19
C ALA A 206 -10.80 -1.94 3.39
N GLU A 207 -11.67 -2.70 2.73
CA GLU A 207 -11.26 -3.81 1.86
C GLU A 207 -10.39 -3.33 0.69
N ALA A 208 -10.81 -2.28 -0.01
CA ALA A 208 -10.02 -1.69 -1.09
C ALA A 208 -8.65 -1.17 -0.60
N ALA A 209 -8.59 -0.59 0.60
CA ALA A 209 -7.33 -0.17 1.21
C ALA A 209 -6.44 -1.36 1.59
N ALA A 210 -7.01 -2.47 2.06
CA ALA A 210 -6.28 -3.70 2.34
C ALA A 210 -5.66 -4.30 1.07
N GLN A 211 -6.43 -4.41 -0.02
CA GLN A 211 -5.94 -4.88 -1.31
C GLN A 211 -4.80 -3.99 -1.82
N ARG A 212 -4.95 -2.67 -1.71
CA ARG A 212 -3.89 -1.73 -2.10
C ARG A 212 -2.63 -1.89 -1.25
N SER A 213 -2.77 -2.20 0.04
CA SER A 213 -1.65 -2.51 0.92
C SER A 213 -0.87 -3.75 0.46
N GLU A 214 -1.58 -4.81 0.06
CA GLU A 214 -0.97 -6.04 -0.46
C GLU A 214 -0.21 -5.78 -1.78
N ASP A 215 -0.79 -5.03 -2.71
CA ASP A 215 -0.16 -4.64 -3.96
C ASP A 215 1.15 -3.88 -3.72
N LEU A 216 1.13 -2.93 -2.79
CA LEU A 216 2.32 -2.15 -2.41
C LEU A 216 3.39 -3.02 -1.74
N ALA A 217 2.99 -3.96 -0.90
CA ALA A 217 3.91 -4.91 -0.26
C ALA A 217 4.58 -5.83 -1.29
N MET A 218 3.82 -6.35 -2.26
CA MET A 218 4.37 -7.15 -3.35
C MET A 218 5.35 -6.35 -4.21
N ALA A 219 5.00 -5.10 -4.55
CA ALA A 219 5.89 -4.21 -5.28
C ALA A 219 7.18 -3.90 -4.50
N SER A 220 7.08 -3.67 -3.18
CA SER A 220 8.23 -3.49 -2.29
C SER A 220 9.18 -4.69 -2.35
N VAL A 221 8.67 -5.92 -2.25
CA VAL A 221 9.47 -7.14 -2.36
C VAL A 221 10.14 -7.23 -3.74
N GLY A 222 9.42 -6.89 -4.82
CA GLY A 222 9.96 -6.88 -6.18
C GLY A 222 11.17 -5.95 -6.31
N TYR A 223 11.07 -4.72 -5.84
CA TYR A 223 12.18 -3.77 -5.84
C TYR A 223 13.33 -4.19 -4.91
N ALA A 224 13.03 -4.78 -3.75
CA ALA A 224 14.08 -5.30 -2.87
C ALA A 224 14.91 -6.39 -3.53
N VAL A 225 14.26 -7.34 -4.22
CA VAL A 225 14.95 -8.41 -4.97
C VAL A 225 15.76 -7.82 -6.11
N ALA A 226 15.21 -6.90 -6.91
CA ALA A 226 15.94 -6.24 -8.00
C ALA A 226 17.18 -5.50 -7.47
N GLY A 227 17.03 -4.74 -6.40
CA GLY A 227 18.12 -4.00 -5.78
C GLY A 227 19.25 -4.91 -5.28
N VAL A 228 18.93 -6.06 -4.68
CA VAL A 228 19.94 -7.05 -4.25
C VAL A 228 20.69 -7.64 -5.47
N VAL A 229 19.99 -8.01 -6.54
CA VAL A 229 20.61 -8.53 -7.76
C VAL A 229 21.54 -7.50 -8.39
N GLU A 230 21.15 -6.23 -8.43
CA GLU A 230 21.99 -5.16 -8.97
C GLU A 230 23.24 -4.92 -8.11
N LEU A 231 23.14 -5.05 -6.77
CA LEU A 231 24.29 -5.00 -5.89
C LEU A 231 25.28 -6.17 -6.11
N GLU A 232 24.77 -7.38 -6.35
CA GLU A 232 25.59 -8.54 -6.71
C GLU A 232 26.33 -8.32 -8.05
N ILE A 233 25.63 -7.77 -9.07
CA ILE A 233 26.22 -7.39 -10.34
C ILE A 233 27.31 -6.32 -10.14
N ALA A 234 27.05 -5.31 -9.29
CA ALA A 234 28.01 -4.27 -8.99
C ALA A 234 29.27 -4.83 -8.32
N GLN A 235 29.11 -5.76 -7.39
CA GLN A 235 30.24 -6.42 -6.72
C GLN A 235 31.06 -7.25 -7.73
N ALA A 236 30.40 -8.11 -8.54
CA ALA A 236 31.07 -8.93 -9.54
C ALA A 236 31.82 -8.08 -10.59
N ALA A 237 31.19 -6.98 -11.07
CA ALA A 237 31.85 -6.03 -11.96
C ALA A 237 33.05 -5.33 -11.30
N GLY A 238 32.92 -4.98 -10.02
CA GLY A 238 34.03 -4.39 -9.26
C GLY A 238 35.23 -5.32 -9.09
N GLU A 239 34.99 -6.61 -8.83
CA GLU A 239 36.03 -7.63 -8.74
C GLU A 239 36.70 -7.89 -10.11
N ALA A 240 35.89 -8.02 -11.18
CA ALA A 240 36.38 -8.16 -12.52
C ALA A 240 37.23 -6.96 -12.98
N ALA A 241 36.79 -5.74 -12.70
CA ALA A 241 37.53 -4.51 -13.00
C ALA A 241 38.87 -4.46 -12.28
N LYS A 242 38.95 -4.87 -11.01
CA LYS A 242 40.19 -4.97 -10.26
C LYS A 242 41.15 -6.01 -10.86
N GLY A 243 40.65 -7.20 -11.23
CA GLY A 243 41.41 -8.23 -11.84
C GLY A 243 42.05 -7.76 -13.19
N LEU A 244 41.21 -7.17 -14.03
CA LEU A 244 41.67 -6.61 -15.32
C LEU A 244 42.67 -5.46 -15.12
N ALA A 245 42.48 -4.61 -14.13
CA ALA A 245 43.42 -3.52 -13.86
C ALA A 245 44.79 -4.04 -13.42
N ILE A 246 44.84 -5.06 -12.55
CA ILE A 246 46.10 -5.71 -12.14
C ILE A 246 46.80 -6.34 -13.35
N GLU A 247 46.05 -7.06 -14.18
CA GLU A 247 46.59 -7.69 -15.39
C GLU A 247 47.11 -6.65 -16.39
N GLY A 248 46.34 -5.59 -16.66
CA GLY A 248 46.77 -4.52 -17.56
C GLY A 248 48.02 -3.79 -17.09
N VAL A 249 48.12 -3.52 -15.77
CA VAL A 249 49.35 -2.92 -15.19
C VAL A 249 50.53 -3.90 -15.36
N ALA A 250 50.33 -5.19 -15.12
CA ALA A 250 51.39 -6.20 -15.26
C ALA A 250 51.88 -6.30 -16.74
N GLN A 251 50.97 -6.27 -17.69
CA GLN A 251 51.29 -6.27 -19.13
C GLN A 251 52.06 -5.01 -19.55
N VAL A 252 51.64 -3.83 -19.10
CA VAL A 252 52.36 -2.57 -19.35
C VAL A 252 53.77 -2.61 -18.74
N ALA A 253 53.90 -3.11 -17.51
CA ALA A 253 55.21 -3.22 -16.84
C ALA A 253 56.14 -4.21 -17.53
N ALA A 254 55.62 -5.39 -17.96
CA ALA A 254 56.37 -6.37 -18.72
C ALA A 254 56.86 -5.80 -20.03
N GLY A 255 55.96 -5.17 -20.82
CA GLY A 255 56.31 -4.53 -22.10
C GLY A 255 57.38 -3.40 -21.93
N ALA A 256 57.29 -2.64 -20.84
CA ALA A 256 58.33 -1.62 -20.56
C ALA A 256 59.71 -2.22 -20.26
N VAL A 257 59.79 -3.39 -19.62
CA VAL A 257 61.02 -4.12 -19.38
C VAL A 257 61.58 -4.65 -20.71
N GLU A 258 60.76 -5.29 -21.54
CA GLU A 258 61.17 -5.80 -22.86
C GLU A 258 61.68 -4.70 -23.77
N LEU A 259 61.03 -3.53 -23.80
CA LEU A 259 61.49 -2.34 -24.51
C LEU A 259 62.88 -1.88 -24.01
N GLY A 260 63.08 -1.87 -22.69
CA GLY A 260 64.35 -1.51 -22.09
C GLY A 260 65.47 -2.52 -22.40
N GLU A 261 65.15 -3.82 -22.41
CA GLU A 261 66.07 -4.88 -22.81
C GLU A 261 66.42 -4.79 -24.30
N GLY A 262 65.43 -4.55 -25.18
CA GLY A 262 65.63 -4.33 -26.59
C GLY A 262 66.58 -3.18 -26.89
N ALA A 263 66.34 -2.01 -26.30
CA ALA A 263 67.22 -0.84 -26.46
C ALA A 263 68.63 -1.07 -25.97
N THR A 264 68.80 -1.86 -24.88
CA THR A 264 70.16 -2.21 -24.42
C THR A 264 70.87 -3.16 -25.35
N LEU A 265 70.19 -4.13 -25.96
CA LEU A 265 70.72 -5.06 -26.96
C LEU A 265 71.12 -4.34 -28.24
N GLU A 266 70.31 -3.39 -28.71
CA GLU A 266 70.67 -2.52 -29.87
C GLU A 266 71.92 -1.73 -29.58
N ALA A 267 72.06 -1.05 -28.43
CA ALA A 267 73.23 -0.30 -28.06
C ALA A 267 74.48 -1.18 -27.96
N VAL A 268 74.35 -2.43 -27.47
CA VAL A 268 75.44 -3.41 -27.46
C VAL A 268 75.79 -3.85 -28.88
N GLY A 269 74.81 -4.07 -29.74
CA GLY A 269 74.98 -4.40 -31.16
C GLY A 269 75.75 -3.29 -31.91
N GLU A 270 75.37 -2.03 -31.73
CA GLU A 270 76.10 -0.89 -32.32
C GLU A 270 77.57 -0.80 -31.82
N ALA A 271 77.79 -0.94 -30.53
CA ALA A 271 79.12 -0.90 -29.96
C ALA A 271 80.01 -2.06 -30.43
N LEU A 272 79.43 -3.24 -30.70
CA LEU A 272 80.15 -4.40 -31.31
C LEU A 272 80.44 -4.20 -32.82
N ALA A 273 79.51 -3.60 -33.57
CA ALA A 273 79.67 -3.22 -34.93
C ALA A 273 80.80 -2.21 -35.14
N GLU A 274 80.86 -1.17 -34.31
CA GLU A 274 81.98 -0.22 -34.33
C GLU A 274 83.34 -0.86 -34.11
N LYS A 275 83.42 -1.83 -33.17
CA LYS A 275 84.64 -2.55 -32.90
C LYS A 275 85.01 -3.54 -33.99
N ALA A 276 84.09 -3.98 -34.83
CA ALA A 276 84.29 -4.88 -35.97
C ALA A 276 84.77 -4.16 -37.19
N MET A 277 84.48 -2.89 -37.37
CA MET A 277 85.01 -2.01 -38.39
C MET A 277 86.45 -1.63 -38.11
#